data_6e1ffbb12faeaf4cc4d600c843e0a245
#
_entry.id   6e1ffbb12faeaf4cc4d600c843e0a245
#
_cell.length_a   1.000
_cell.length_b   1.000
_cell.length_c   1.000
_cell.angle_alpha   90.00
_cell.angle_beta   90.00
_cell.angle_gamma   90.00
#
_symmetry.space_group_name_H-M   'P 1'
#
loop_
_entity.id
_entity.type
_entity.pdbx_description
1 polymer ?
#
loop_
_entity_poly.entity_id
_entity_poly.type
_entity_poly.pdbx_seq_one_letter_code
_entity_poly.pdbx_strand_id
1 'polypeptide(L)'
;AINPGNSGGPTFNAAGQVIGINSSIASTASSSGTAGSIGIGFAIPSNLVKRVTNEIIDNGSVKHVVLGITIKSSSVEADGVTRGCAQVQAVTDGGPASKAGVKAGDSIVAFNGKAVNNNYSLLGYVRASAMGDKVKLTVVRGGNTMDLEVTLDQEETKTNSSNKQEQRQQNNGNDDNGNGQNGGSQNGQNGGNGNN
;
A
#
# COMPACT_ATOMS: atom_id res chain seq x y z
N ALA A 1 -16.14 8.54 20.34
CA ALA A 1 -16.27 7.14 19.92
C ALA A 1 -15.87 7.03 18.45
N ILE A 2 -15.07 6.02 18.11
CA ILE A 2 -14.63 5.74 16.73
C ILE A 2 -15.63 4.71 16.18
N ASN A 3 -16.52 5.14 15.28
CA ASN A 3 -17.58 4.30 14.73
C ASN A 3 -17.65 4.44 13.20
N PRO A 4 -18.25 3.45 12.50
CA PRO A 4 -18.65 3.61 11.12
C PRO A 4 -19.52 4.87 10.94
N GLY A 5 -19.32 5.59 9.83
CA GLY A 5 -20.00 6.86 9.54
C GLY A 5 -19.16 8.11 9.85
N ASN A 6 -18.04 7.98 10.56
CA ASN A 6 -17.14 9.11 10.83
C ASN A 6 -16.20 9.45 9.66
N SER A 7 -16.11 8.61 8.66
CA SER A 7 -15.24 8.80 7.48
C SER A 7 -15.61 10.09 6.72
N GLY A 8 -14.62 10.89 6.35
CA GLY A 8 -14.80 12.21 5.74
C GLY A 8 -15.02 13.33 6.74
N GLY A 9 -15.34 13.03 8.01
CA GLY A 9 -15.48 14.03 9.06
C GLY A 9 -14.13 14.56 9.56
N PRO A 10 -14.09 15.77 10.13
CA PRO A 10 -12.85 16.37 10.64
C PRO A 10 -12.45 15.78 12.00
N THR A 11 -11.13 15.74 12.24
CA THR A 11 -10.54 15.53 13.55
C THR A 11 -10.02 16.85 14.08
N PHE A 12 -10.40 17.20 15.31
CA PHE A 12 -10.01 18.45 15.95
C PHE A 12 -8.99 18.22 17.07
N ASN A 13 -8.15 19.23 17.30
CA ASN A 13 -7.38 19.32 18.55
C ASN A 13 -8.20 20.00 19.64
N ALA A 14 -7.63 20.12 20.86
CA ALA A 14 -8.28 20.77 21.99
C ALA A 14 -8.55 22.27 21.80
N ALA A 15 -7.91 22.92 20.84
CA ALA A 15 -8.13 24.32 20.45
C ALA A 15 -9.20 24.47 19.36
N GLY A 16 -9.89 23.39 18.96
CA GLY A 16 -10.93 23.44 17.92
C GLY A 16 -10.40 23.53 16.48
N GLN A 17 -9.08 23.31 16.27
CA GLN A 17 -8.48 23.36 14.95
C GLN A 17 -8.58 21.99 14.28
N VAL A 18 -8.88 21.96 12.98
CA VAL A 18 -8.88 20.71 12.18
C VAL A 18 -7.43 20.24 11.96
N ILE A 19 -7.09 19.09 12.52
CA ILE A 19 -5.77 18.47 12.40
C ILE A 19 -5.74 17.30 11.42
N GLY A 20 -6.91 16.82 10.98
CA GLY A 20 -7.01 15.73 10.02
C GLY A 20 -8.44 15.48 9.56
N ILE A 21 -8.56 14.57 8.59
CA ILE A 21 -9.84 14.06 8.08
C ILE A 21 -9.88 12.55 8.35
N ASN A 22 -10.93 12.08 9.02
CA ASN A 22 -11.13 10.67 9.32
C ASN A 22 -11.24 9.86 8.02
N SER A 23 -10.50 8.76 7.90
CA SER A 23 -10.47 7.92 6.72
C SER A 23 -11.11 6.57 7.00
N SER A 24 -10.51 5.79 7.89
CA SER A 24 -10.92 4.41 8.15
C SER A 24 -10.73 4.03 9.61
N ILE A 25 -11.29 2.90 9.99
CA ILE A 25 -11.08 2.29 11.30
C ILE A 25 -10.49 0.89 11.13
N ALA A 26 -9.74 0.44 12.13
CA ALA A 26 -9.39 -0.97 12.23
C ALA A 26 -10.55 -1.69 12.93
N SER A 27 -10.99 -2.79 12.33
CA SER A 27 -12.09 -3.61 12.85
C SER A 27 -11.66 -5.08 12.92
N THR A 28 -12.23 -5.81 13.86
CA THR A 28 -12.15 -7.27 13.86
C THR A 28 -13.17 -7.80 12.87
N ALA A 29 -12.70 -8.47 11.82
CA ALA A 29 -13.59 -9.22 10.93
C ALA A 29 -14.12 -10.44 11.72
N SER A 30 -15.38 -10.44 12.10
CA SER A 30 -16.06 -11.67 12.50
C SER A 30 -16.90 -12.15 11.32
N SER A 31 -16.80 -13.42 11.02
CA SER A 31 -17.54 -14.09 9.93
C SER A 31 -19.05 -14.16 10.17
N SER A 32 -19.55 -13.60 11.27
CA SER A 32 -20.95 -13.74 11.69
C SER A 32 -21.51 -12.48 12.36
N GLY A 33 -21.36 -11.29 11.74
CA GLY A 33 -22.06 -10.15 12.31
C GLY A 33 -21.26 -8.84 12.32
N THR A 34 -21.72 -7.86 12.98
CA THR A 34 -21.25 -6.48 13.03
C THR A 34 -19.77 -6.41 13.43
N ALA A 35 -18.91 -6.04 12.48
CA ALA A 35 -17.50 -5.79 12.77
C ALA A 35 -17.39 -4.63 13.77
N GLY A 36 -16.92 -4.91 14.97
CA GLY A 36 -16.69 -3.91 16.01
C GLY A 36 -15.39 -3.16 15.78
N SER A 37 -15.37 -1.86 16.11
CA SER A 37 -14.13 -1.10 16.14
C SER A 37 -13.24 -1.57 17.29
N ILE A 38 -11.95 -1.80 17.02
CA ILE A 38 -10.95 -2.11 18.06
C ILE A 38 -10.37 -0.85 18.72
N GLY A 39 -10.99 0.31 18.49
CA GLY A 39 -10.55 1.57 19.07
C GLY A 39 -9.42 2.27 18.32
N ILE A 40 -9.02 1.76 17.14
CA ILE A 40 -7.98 2.36 16.29
C ILE A 40 -8.65 3.01 15.08
N GLY A 41 -8.36 4.27 14.83
CA GLY A 41 -8.81 5.03 13.66
C GLY A 41 -7.63 5.66 12.93
N PHE A 42 -7.80 5.86 11.64
CA PHE A 42 -6.83 6.49 10.76
C PHE A 42 -7.39 7.81 10.26
N ALA A 43 -6.57 8.86 10.33
CA ALA A 43 -6.90 10.17 9.80
C ALA A 43 -5.81 10.65 8.83
N ILE A 44 -6.21 11.35 7.78
CA ILE A 44 -5.31 12.00 6.84
C ILE A 44 -4.92 13.35 7.45
N PRO A 45 -3.62 13.64 7.67
CA PRO A 45 -3.18 14.91 8.24
C PRO A 45 -3.67 16.12 7.44
N SER A 46 -4.10 17.19 8.11
CA SER A 46 -4.69 18.37 7.46
C SER A 46 -3.77 19.07 6.47
N ASN A 47 -2.45 19.06 6.69
CA ASN A 47 -1.47 19.60 5.74
C ASN A 47 -1.45 18.80 4.42
N LEU A 48 -1.56 17.46 4.49
CA LEU A 48 -1.65 16.61 3.30
C LEU A 48 -2.97 16.84 2.57
N VAL A 49 -4.09 16.92 3.31
CA VAL A 49 -5.41 17.25 2.73
C VAL A 49 -5.34 18.57 1.97
N LYS A 50 -4.81 19.63 2.60
CA LYS A 50 -4.68 20.96 1.99
C LYS A 50 -3.84 20.90 0.71
N ARG A 51 -2.69 20.21 0.72
CA ARG A 51 -1.84 20.05 -0.47
C ARG A 51 -2.60 19.39 -1.60
N VAL A 52 -3.19 18.21 -1.33
CA VAL A 52 -3.92 17.43 -2.33
C VAL A 52 -5.11 18.22 -2.91
N THR A 53 -5.87 18.91 -2.04
CA THR A 53 -7.02 19.72 -2.46
C THR A 53 -6.60 20.87 -3.36
N ASN A 54 -5.54 21.60 -3.00
CA ASN A 54 -5.01 22.67 -3.84
C ASN A 54 -4.55 22.15 -5.19
N GLU A 55 -3.84 21.02 -5.23
CA GLU A 55 -3.38 20.43 -6.48
C GLU A 55 -4.55 20.00 -7.39
N ILE A 56 -5.65 19.49 -6.81
CA ILE A 56 -6.88 19.18 -7.57
C ILE A 56 -7.55 20.46 -8.09
N ILE A 57 -7.63 21.51 -7.27
CA ILE A 57 -8.23 22.81 -7.66
C ILE A 57 -7.43 23.42 -8.81
N ASP A 58 -6.10 23.41 -8.69
CA ASP A 58 -5.22 24.10 -9.65
C ASP A 58 -5.03 23.31 -10.95
N ASN A 59 -5.01 21.96 -10.89
CA ASN A 59 -4.61 21.11 -12.00
C ASN A 59 -5.66 20.06 -12.40
N GLY A 60 -6.79 19.97 -11.68
CA GLY A 60 -7.84 18.98 -11.92
C GLY A 60 -7.51 17.55 -11.45
N SER A 61 -6.26 17.28 -11.06
CA SER A 61 -5.79 15.96 -10.61
C SER A 61 -4.54 16.05 -9.76
N VAL A 62 -4.25 15.00 -9.00
CA VAL A 62 -3.02 14.88 -8.22
C VAL A 62 -1.98 14.11 -9.02
N LYS A 63 -0.77 14.62 -9.09
CA LYS A 63 0.39 13.95 -9.67
C LYS A 63 1.14 13.17 -8.59
N HIS A 64 1.14 11.86 -8.71
CA HIS A 64 1.93 11.01 -7.84
C HIS A 64 3.37 10.94 -8.32
N VAL A 65 4.30 11.16 -7.41
CA VAL A 65 5.74 11.10 -7.71
C VAL A 65 6.30 9.72 -7.39
N VAL A 66 7.41 9.37 -8.04
CA VAL A 66 8.14 8.14 -7.81
C VAL A 66 9.61 8.41 -7.53
N LEU A 67 10.26 7.49 -6.82
CA LEU A 67 11.72 7.47 -6.64
C LEU A 67 12.45 6.77 -7.81
N GLY A 68 11.74 5.94 -8.57
CA GLY A 68 12.36 5.10 -9.61
C GLY A 68 13.18 3.96 -9.01
N ILE A 69 12.66 3.29 -7.98
CA ILE A 69 13.30 2.13 -7.34
C ILE A 69 12.30 1.00 -7.09
N THR A 70 12.80 -0.23 -7.11
CA THR A 70 12.08 -1.40 -6.59
C THR A 70 12.60 -1.71 -5.20
N ILE A 71 11.70 -1.91 -4.25
CA ILE A 71 12.02 -2.10 -2.83
C ILE A 71 11.33 -3.33 -2.25
N LYS A 72 11.95 -3.90 -1.21
CA LYS A 72 11.31 -4.89 -0.33
C LYS A 72 11.50 -4.51 1.13
N SER A 73 10.61 -4.99 2.01
CA SER A 73 10.83 -4.89 3.47
C SER A 73 11.99 -5.79 3.88
N SER A 74 12.88 -5.27 4.72
CA SER A 74 14.03 -5.97 5.25
C SER A 74 14.42 -5.39 6.61
N SER A 75 15.48 -5.91 7.19
CA SER A 75 16.17 -5.31 8.34
C SER A 75 17.63 -5.08 8.00
N VAL A 76 18.25 -4.12 8.67
CA VAL A 76 19.65 -3.78 8.54
C VAL A 76 20.22 -3.46 9.91
N GLU A 77 21.47 -3.84 10.12
CA GLU A 77 22.24 -3.44 11.30
C GLU A 77 23.12 -2.26 10.91
N ALA A 78 23.05 -1.21 11.73
CA ALA A 78 23.92 -0.04 11.64
C ALA A 78 24.10 0.51 13.04
N ASP A 79 25.33 0.90 13.36
CA ASP A 79 25.71 1.46 14.68
C ASP A 79 25.33 0.52 15.86
N GLY A 80 25.43 -0.81 15.66
CA GLY A 80 25.10 -1.82 16.67
C GLY A 80 23.60 -1.99 16.92
N VAL A 81 22.73 -1.38 16.10
CA VAL A 81 21.27 -1.49 16.23
C VAL A 81 20.66 -2.09 14.98
N THR A 82 19.91 -3.17 15.16
CA THR A 82 19.08 -3.75 14.07
C THR A 82 17.76 -3.01 13.97
N ARG A 83 17.42 -2.53 12.78
CA ARG A 83 16.17 -1.82 12.50
C ARG A 83 15.53 -2.27 11.20
N GLY A 84 14.21 -2.13 11.09
CA GLY A 84 13.49 -2.35 9.83
C GLY A 84 13.91 -1.30 8.79
N CYS A 85 13.85 -1.67 7.51
CA CYS A 85 14.18 -0.79 6.40
C CYS A 85 13.42 -1.14 5.13
N ALA A 86 13.46 -0.23 4.14
CA ALA A 86 13.13 -0.52 2.75
C ALA A 86 14.43 -0.79 1.98
N GLN A 87 14.69 -2.05 1.66
CA GLN A 87 15.88 -2.44 0.90
C GLN A 87 15.66 -2.27 -0.59
N VAL A 88 16.56 -1.54 -1.24
CA VAL A 88 16.55 -1.30 -2.69
C VAL A 88 16.97 -2.56 -3.42
N GLN A 89 16.12 -3.08 -4.30
CA GLN A 89 16.39 -4.24 -5.15
C GLN A 89 16.92 -3.82 -6.51
N ALA A 90 16.34 -2.76 -7.08
CA ALA A 90 16.74 -2.22 -8.36
C ALA A 90 16.53 -0.71 -8.37
N VAL A 91 17.30 -0.02 -9.20
CA VAL A 91 17.20 1.42 -9.44
C VAL A 91 16.99 1.63 -10.94
N THR A 92 16.00 2.44 -11.29
CA THR A 92 15.72 2.81 -12.69
C THR A 92 16.72 3.87 -13.14
N ASP A 93 17.41 3.61 -14.23
CA ASP A 93 18.39 4.54 -14.80
C ASP A 93 17.73 5.87 -15.16
N GLY A 94 18.40 6.98 -14.81
CA GLY A 94 17.91 8.34 -15.04
C GLY A 94 16.73 8.75 -14.13
N GLY A 95 16.25 7.86 -13.25
CA GLY A 95 15.22 8.19 -12.27
C GLY A 95 15.74 9.05 -11.11
N PRO A 96 14.85 9.63 -10.28
CA PRO A 96 15.21 10.51 -9.17
C PRO A 96 16.25 9.90 -8.22
N ALA A 97 16.05 8.65 -7.81
CA ALA A 97 16.97 7.94 -6.92
C ALA A 97 18.32 7.65 -7.58
N SER A 98 18.33 7.31 -8.89
CA SER A 98 19.56 7.10 -9.67
C SER A 98 20.41 8.38 -9.73
N LYS A 99 19.77 9.53 -10.04
CA LYS A 99 20.43 10.85 -10.06
C LYS A 99 21.03 11.22 -8.72
N ALA A 100 20.39 10.82 -7.62
CA ALA A 100 20.85 11.06 -6.26
C ALA A 100 21.92 10.05 -5.77
N GLY A 101 22.27 9.05 -6.59
CA GLY A 101 23.30 8.08 -6.24
C GLY A 101 22.83 6.92 -5.34
N VAL A 102 21.52 6.66 -5.26
CA VAL A 102 20.96 5.44 -4.65
C VAL A 102 21.38 4.23 -5.48
N LYS A 103 21.72 3.13 -4.84
CA LYS A 103 22.18 1.89 -5.49
C LYS A 103 21.37 0.68 -5.02
N ALA A 104 21.32 -0.34 -5.85
CA ALA A 104 20.81 -1.64 -5.44
C ALA A 104 21.62 -2.16 -4.23
N GLY A 105 20.93 -2.71 -3.24
CA GLY A 105 21.51 -3.13 -1.97
C GLY A 105 21.43 -2.09 -0.86
N ASP A 106 21.17 -0.82 -1.14
CA ASP A 106 20.97 0.20 -0.12
C ASP A 106 19.78 -0.15 0.77
N SER A 107 19.90 0.11 2.06
CA SER A 107 18.83 -0.03 3.02
C SER A 107 18.35 1.36 3.45
N ILE A 108 17.19 1.79 2.97
CA ILE A 108 16.62 3.10 3.32
C ILE A 108 15.99 2.99 4.71
N VAL A 109 16.50 3.76 5.66
CA VAL A 109 16.12 3.73 7.08
C VAL A 109 15.39 5.00 7.54
N ALA A 110 15.51 6.11 6.79
CA ALA A 110 14.74 7.32 7.08
C ALA A 110 14.44 8.12 5.80
N PHE A 111 13.34 8.89 5.86
CA PHE A 111 12.86 9.83 4.84
C PHE A 111 12.58 11.17 5.52
N ASN A 112 13.33 12.22 5.20
CA ASN A 112 13.27 13.52 5.86
C ASN A 112 13.32 13.40 7.40
N GLY A 113 14.19 12.52 7.92
CA GLY A 113 14.34 12.26 9.36
C GLY A 113 13.25 11.39 9.99
N LYS A 114 12.21 11.00 9.25
CA LYS A 114 11.17 10.07 9.71
C LYS A 114 11.59 8.64 9.45
N ALA A 115 11.46 7.76 10.44
CA ALA A 115 11.86 6.36 10.32
C ALA A 115 11.13 5.63 9.19
N VAL A 116 11.88 4.87 8.40
CA VAL A 116 11.39 3.94 7.39
C VAL A 116 11.59 2.52 7.92
N ASN A 117 10.52 1.90 8.41
CA ASN A 117 10.57 0.58 9.02
C ASN A 117 10.32 -0.56 8.02
N ASN A 118 9.75 -0.24 6.86
CA ASN A 118 9.42 -1.21 5.79
C ASN A 118 9.14 -0.46 4.47
N ASN A 119 8.86 -1.20 3.39
CA ASN A 119 8.53 -0.64 2.09
C ASN A 119 7.25 0.22 2.10
N TYR A 120 6.25 -0.12 2.92
CA TYR A 120 4.99 0.65 2.99
C TYR A 120 5.19 2.03 3.61
N SER A 121 6.04 2.15 4.64
CA SER A 121 6.38 3.45 5.23
C SER A 121 7.04 4.37 4.20
N LEU A 122 8.00 3.87 3.42
CA LEU A 122 8.65 4.65 2.37
C LEU A 122 7.65 5.05 1.28
N LEU A 123 6.83 4.11 0.81
CA LEU A 123 5.80 4.38 -0.19
C LEU A 123 4.82 5.46 0.28
N GLY A 124 4.40 5.40 1.55
CA GLY A 124 3.52 6.41 2.15
C GLY A 124 4.14 7.80 2.15
N TYR A 125 5.43 7.92 2.51
CA TYR A 125 6.12 9.21 2.50
C TYR A 125 6.30 9.77 1.08
N VAL A 126 6.68 8.93 0.12
CA VAL A 126 6.82 9.36 -1.28
C VAL A 126 5.48 9.83 -1.84
N ARG A 127 4.39 9.10 -1.60
CA ARG A 127 3.04 9.50 -2.05
C ARG A 127 2.50 10.76 -1.37
N ALA A 128 2.98 11.06 -0.17
CA ALA A 128 2.66 12.28 0.53
C ALA A 128 3.47 13.51 0.03
N SER A 129 4.48 13.30 -0.82
CA SER A 129 5.33 14.36 -1.38
C SER A 129 4.75 14.91 -2.68
N ALA A 130 5.17 16.12 -3.05
CA ALA A 130 4.79 16.79 -4.28
C ALA A 130 5.87 16.68 -5.36
N MET A 131 5.49 16.98 -6.61
CA MET A 131 6.41 17.11 -7.71
C MET A 131 7.41 18.26 -7.44
N GLY A 132 8.69 17.96 -7.61
CA GLY A 132 9.77 18.94 -7.39
C GLY A 132 10.27 19.01 -5.93
N ASP A 133 9.64 18.30 -4.98
CA ASP A 133 10.13 18.25 -3.61
C ASP A 133 11.55 17.67 -3.54
N LYS A 134 12.39 18.34 -2.74
CA LYS A 134 13.71 17.82 -2.36
C LYS A 134 13.56 17.07 -1.04
N VAL A 135 13.90 15.80 -1.04
CA VAL A 135 13.78 14.92 0.10
C VAL A 135 15.13 14.33 0.46
N LYS A 136 15.34 14.11 1.75
CA LYS A 136 16.55 13.49 2.26
C LYS A 136 16.27 12.01 2.58
N LEU A 137 16.97 11.11 1.92
CA LEU A 137 16.99 9.69 2.23
C LEU A 137 18.20 9.38 3.10
N THR A 138 17.98 8.81 4.28
CA THR A 138 19.08 8.23 5.06
C THR A 138 19.16 6.75 4.69
N VAL A 139 20.29 6.32 4.15
CA VAL A 139 20.54 4.96 3.70
C VAL A 139 21.71 4.34 4.46
N VAL A 140 21.65 3.02 4.64
CA VAL A 140 22.77 2.20 5.11
C VAL A 140 23.32 1.43 3.91
N ARG A 141 24.61 1.63 3.62
CA ARG A 141 25.35 0.97 2.53
C ARG A 141 26.66 0.41 3.08
N GLY A 142 26.80 -0.92 3.00
CA GLY A 142 28.03 -1.58 3.51
C GLY A 142 28.31 -1.30 5.00
N GLY A 143 27.25 -1.21 5.81
CA GLY A 143 27.37 -0.90 7.25
C GLY A 143 27.49 0.59 7.59
N ASN A 144 27.67 1.47 6.61
CA ASN A 144 27.80 2.90 6.84
C ASN A 144 26.49 3.63 6.56
N THR A 145 26.12 4.55 7.45
CA THR A 145 24.96 5.43 7.30
C THR A 145 25.36 6.68 6.52
N MET A 146 24.55 7.07 5.51
CA MET A 146 24.76 8.28 4.72
C MET A 146 23.42 8.91 4.33
N ASP A 147 23.43 10.23 4.10
CA ASP A 147 22.30 10.97 3.64
C ASP A 147 22.44 11.27 2.13
N LEU A 148 21.37 11.06 1.37
CA LEU A 148 21.28 11.36 -0.05
C LEU A 148 20.11 12.32 -0.28
N GLU A 149 20.36 13.45 -0.97
CA GLU A 149 19.30 14.37 -1.38
C GLU A 149 18.72 13.93 -2.72
N VAL A 150 17.40 13.71 -2.77
CA VAL A 150 16.68 13.29 -3.95
C VAL A 150 15.66 14.35 -4.32
N THR A 151 15.66 14.79 -5.58
CA THR A 151 14.60 15.65 -6.13
C THR A 151 13.54 14.75 -6.78
N LEU A 152 12.28 14.87 -6.35
CA LEU A 152 11.17 14.07 -6.87
C LEU A 152 10.65 14.71 -8.17
N ASP A 153 11.37 14.52 -9.27
CA ASP A 153 11.13 15.16 -10.58
C ASP A 153 10.44 14.22 -11.60
N GLN A 154 9.96 13.04 -11.15
CA GLN A 154 9.33 12.07 -12.04
C GLN A 154 7.94 11.69 -11.56
N GLU A 155 6.95 11.79 -12.47
CA GLU A 155 5.56 11.36 -12.23
C GLU A 155 5.41 9.84 -12.39
N GLU A 156 4.51 9.24 -11.58
CA GLU A 156 4.11 7.85 -11.74
C GLU A 156 3.31 7.69 -13.05
N THR A 157 3.87 6.96 -14.02
CA THR A 157 3.15 6.64 -15.26
C THR A 157 2.19 5.47 -15.03
N LYS A 158 0.92 5.63 -15.40
CA LYS A 158 -0.18 4.65 -15.16
C LYS A 158 0.00 3.30 -15.87
N THR A 159 1.12 3.07 -16.57
CA THR A 159 1.27 1.97 -17.54
C THR A 159 1.43 0.56 -16.93
N ASN A 160 1.57 0.41 -15.61
CA ASN A 160 1.91 -0.91 -15.04
C ASN A 160 0.92 -1.49 -14.02
N SER A 161 -0.19 -0.80 -13.70
CA SER A 161 -1.15 -1.34 -12.71
C SER A 161 -2.36 -2.02 -13.36
N SER A 162 -2.74 -1.63 -14.59
CA SER A 162 -3.91 -2.16 -15.30
C SER A 162 -3.69 -3.57 -15.85
N ASN A 163 -2.50 -3.85 -16.38
CA ASN A 163 -2.20 -5.17 -16.98
C ASN A 163 -2.13 -6.34 -15.97
N LYS A 164 -1.96 -6.06 -14.69
CA LYS A 164 -1.88 -7.12 -13.68
C LYS A 164 -3.25 -7.50 -13.11
N GLN A 165 -4.24 -6.62 -13.24
CA GLN A 165 -5.62 -6.92 -12.85
C GLN A 165 -6.40 -7.61 -13.97
N GLU A 166 -6.17 -7.23 -15.22
CA GLU A 166 -6.81 -7.88 -16.38
C GLU A 166 -6.31 -9.31 -16.59
N GLN A 167 -5.02 -9.60 -16.37
CA GLN A 167 -4.49 -10.97 -16.42
C GLN A 167 -5.01 -11.88 -15.29
N ARG A 168 -5.39 -11.34 -14.12
CA ARG A 168 -6.00 -12.13 -13.05
C ARG A 168 -7.47 -12.44 -13.29
N GLN A 169 -8.20 -11.63 -14.04
CA GLN A 169 -9.59 -11.90 -14.42
C GLN A 169 -9.69 -12.87 -15.59
N GLN A 170 -8.74 -12.88 -16.52
CA GLN A 170 -8.73 -13.82 -17.64
C GLN A 170 -8.31 -15.25 -17.24
N ASN A 171 -7.52 -15.40 -16.16
CA ASN A 171 -7.07 -16.72 -15.73
C ASN A 171 -8.07 -17.44 -14.79
N ASN A 172 -9.15 -16.75 -14.36
CA ASN A 172 -10.16 -17.33 -13.46
C ASN A 172 -11.46 -17.70 -14.19
N GLY A 173 -11.49 -17.59 -15.52
CA GLY A 173 -12.67 -17.84 -16.36
C GLY A 173 -12.62 -19.13 -17.19
N ASN A 174 -11.56 -19.95 -17.09
CA ASN A 174 -11.37 -21.06 -18.03
C ASN A 174 -11.41 -22.47 -17.43
N ASP A 175 -11.85 -22.64 -16.19
CA ASP A 175 -11.92 -23.95 -15.53
C ASP A 175 -13.34 -24.46 -15.29
N ASP A 176 -14.32 -24.04 -16.09
CA ASP A 176 -15.65 -24.64 -16.02
C ASP A 176 -16.19 -24.97 -17.42
N ASN A 177 -15.56 -25.94 -18.07
CA ASN A 177 -16.21 -26.67 -19.16
C ASN A 177 -15.55 -28.04 -19.38
N GLY A 178 -16.10 -29.09 -18.83
CA GLY A 178 -15.59 -30.44 -18.99
C GLY A 178 -16.55 -31.53 -18.55
N ASN A 179 -17.62 -31.70 -19.30
CA ASN A 179 -18.07 -33.04 -19.72
C ASN A 179 -18.61 -34.01 -18.66
N GLY A 180 -19.89 -34.27 -18.74
CA GLY A 180 -20.55 -35.38 -18.07
C GLY A 180 -21.78 -35.82 -18.80
N GLN A 181 -21.63 -36.34 -20.02
CA GLN A 181 -22.66 -37.19 -20.65
C GLN A 181 -22.42 -38.65 -20.31
N ASN A 182 -23.54 -39.31 -20.06
CA ASN A 182 -23.88 -40.71 -20.35
C ASN A 182 -24.05 -41.58 -19.10
N GLY A 183 -25.19 -42.16 -18.95
CA GLY A 183 -25.82 -43.26 -19.55
C GLY A 183 -26.62 -43.96 -18.49
N GLY A 184 -27.87 -44.00 -18.55
CA GLY A 184 -28.77 -44.98 -18.98
C GLY A 184 -28.86 -46.21 -18.11
N SER A 185 -30.12 -46.56 -17.88
CA SER A 185 -30.69 -47.90 -17.80
C SER A 185 -30.96 -48.50 -16.42
N GLN A 186 -32.22 -48.40 -16.09
CA GLN A 186 -33.15 -49.56 -15.98
C GLN A 186 -33.00 -50.50 -14.78
N ASN A 187 -34.15 -50.57 -14.09
CA ASN A 187 -34.84 -51.83 -13.74
C ASN A 187 -34.55 -52.48 -12.41
N GLY A 188 -35.62 -52.76 -11.71
CA GLY A 188 -35.66 -53.83 -10.76
C GLY A 188 -36.56 -53.61 -9.57
N GLN A 189 -37.80 -53.92 -9.77
CA GLN A 189 -38.85 -54.28 -8.82
C GLN A 189 -38.38 -55.18 -7.68
N ASN A 190 -39.09 -55.04 -6.60
CA ASN A 190 -39.64 -56.11 -5.72
C ASN A 190 -39.26 -55.87 -4.26
N GLY A 191 -40.16 -55.61 -3.36
CA GLY A 191 -41.10 -56.56 -2.87
C GLY A 191 -40.75 -56.97 -1.44
N GLY A 192 -41.66 -56.77 -0.52
CA GLY A 192 -41.75 -57.65 0.59
C GLY A 192 -41.46 -57.11 1.99
N ASN A 193 -42.47 -56.62 2.66
CA ASN A 193 -43.09 -57.25 3.81
C ASN A 193 -42.26 -57.49 5.08
N GLY A 194 -42.82 -57.08 6.21
CA GLY A 194 -42.78 -57.88 7.43
C GLY A 194 -42.26 -57.19 8.69
N ASN A 195 -43.21 -56.77 9.47
CA ASN A 195 -43.36 -56.97 10.93
C ASN A 195 -42.09 -57.01 11.82
N ASN A 196 -41.96 -56.14 12.73
CA ASN A 196 -42.38 -56.14 14.12
C ASN A 196 -42.07 -54.84 14.80
#